data_b2386591d4dedae7e81705e72734db18
#
_entry.id   b2386591d4dedae7e81705e72734db18
#
_cell.length_a   1.000
_cell.length_b   1.000
_cell.length_c   1.000
_cell.angle_alpha   90.00
_cell.angle_beta   90.00
_cell.angle_gamma   90.00
#
_symmetry.space_group_name_H-M   'P 1'
#
loop_
_entity.id
_entity.type
_entity.pdbx_description
1 polymer ?
#
loop_
_entity_poly.entity_id
_entity_poly.type
_entity_poly.pdbx_seq_one_letter_code
_entity_poly.pdbx_strand_id
1 'polypeptide(L)'
;ENVFLNGAILGMGKEEIKRKFDEVVAFAEVEKFLDTPVKRYSSGMYVRLAFAVAAHLEPEILIVDEVLAVGDAQFQKKCLGKMEDVGKEGRTVLFVSHNMSTIQSLCSRCILLQSGRIARDTNTAIVVQAYLEDTHVSDSFVRTNQENGKPTLTHGKIIHNNIIEPEKVQINVGIYSKKSCEVSIEMRLYDSMGIPVGFGNLGVYNPSQIIQLKEGLTSVSFSFPISQLAIGSYYIGLDLALPMLEYLDRIDNALYLEIVRSPINGASCVLTQSWGRGSIEIPLERIHLTFQP
;
A
#
# COMPACT_ATOMS: atom_id res chain seq x y z
N GLU A 1 6.14 -2.64 -35.44
CA GLU A 1 7.54 -2.15 -35.38
C GLU A 1 8.03 -1.97 -33.94
N ASN A 2 7.26 -1.34 -33.03
CA ASN A 2 7.71 -1.03 -31.65
C ASN A 2 7.93 -2.28 -30.77
N VAL A 3 7.14 -3.34 -30.93
CA VAL A 3 7.39 -4.62 -30.25
C VAL A 3 8.74 -5.20 -30.69
N PHE A 4 9.02 -5.13 -31.98
CA PHE A 4 10.31 -5.59 -32.53
C PHE A 4 11.47 -4.75 -32.05
N LEU A 5 11.32 -3.42 -32.02
CA LEU A 5 12.37 -2.53 -31.54
C LEU A 5 12.66 -2.74 -30.04
N ASN A 6 11.64 -2.75 -29.21
CA ASN A 6 11.80 -2.98 -27.77
C ASN A 6 12.32 -4.38 -27.45
N GLY A 7 11.81 -5.41 -28.15
CA GLY A 7 12.31 -6.77 -27.99
C GLY A 7 13.79 -6.90 -28.37
N ALA A 8 14.19 -6.29 -29.51
CA ALA A 8 15.59 -6.31 -29.94
C ALA A 8 16.52 -5.55 -28.98
N ILE A 9 16.08 -4.39 -28.44
CA ILE A 9 16.84 -3.64 -27.42
C ILE A 9 17.07 -4.47 -26.17
N LEU A 10 16.07 -5.28 -25.79
CA LEU A 10 16.12 -6.16 -24.63
C LEU A 10 16.77 -7.53 -24.90
N GLY A 11 17.31 -7.72 -26.11
CA GLY A 11 18.12 -8.90 -26.46
C GLY A 11 17.33 -10.06 -27.11
N MET A 12 16.03 -9.90 -27.42
CA MET A 12 15.27 -10.94 -28.13
C MET A 12 15.70 -11.06 -29.59
N GLY A 13 15.84 -12.29 -30.07
CA GLY A 13 16.06 -12.58 -31.48
C GLY A 13 14.80 -12.29 -32.32
N LYS A 14 14.98 -11.94 -33.61
CA LYS A 14 13.87 -11.59 -34.53
C LYS A 14 12.80 -12.69 -34.62
N GLU A 15 13.22 -13.94 -34.72
CA GLU A 15 12.29 -15.08 -34.79
C GLU A 15 11.58 -15.33 -33.45
N GLU A 16 12.20 -15.05 -32.34
CA GLU A 16 11.62 -15.11 -31.00
C GLU A 16 10.54 -14.05 -30.83
N ILE A 17 10.84 -12.79 -31.20
CA ILE A 17 9.87 -11.70 -31.16
C ILE A 17 8.64 -12.04 -32.01
N LYS A 18 8.87 -12.58 -33.22
CA LYS A 18 7.80 -12.98 -34.13
C LYS A 18 6.92 -14.08 -33.54
N ARG A 19 7.52 -15.07 -32.89
CA ARG A 19 6.78 -16.17 -32.24
C ARG A 19 5.92 -15.67 -31.06
N LYS A 20 6.44 -14.71 -30.28
CA LYS A 20 5.76 -14.18 -29.08
C LYS A 20 4.91 -12.93 -29.34
N PHE A 21 4.85 -12.47 -30.61
CA PHE A 21 4.21 -11.20 -30.95
C PHE A 21 2.76 -11.11 -30.51
N ASP A 22 1.97 -12.12 -30.83
CA ASP A 22 0.54 -12.15 -30.51
C ASP A 22 0.29 -12.20 -29.00
N GLU A 23 1.12 -12.95 -28.25
CA GLU A 23 1.05 -13.04 -26.79
C GLU A 23 1.37 -11.67 -26.13
N VAL A 24 2.43 -11.01 -26.59
CA VAL A 24 2.83 -9.67 -26.10
C VAL A 24 1.73 -8.65 -26.35
N VAL A 25 1.14 -8.66 -27.54
CA VAL A 25 0.08 -7.72 -27.93
C VAL A 25 -1.19 -7.96 -27.11
N ALA A 26 -1.60 -9.23 -26.96
CA ALA A 26 -2.76 -9.61 -26.15
C ALA A 26 -2.56 -9.28 -24.66
N PHE A 27 -1.36 -9.50 -24.14
CA PHE A 27 -1.03 -9.13 -22.76
C PHE A 27 -1.14 -7.62 -22.53
N ALA A 28 -0.61 -6.81 -23.47
CA ALA A 28 -0.62 -5.35 -23.41
C ALA A 28 -2.02 -4.74 -23.65
N GLU A 29 -2.97 -5.52 -24.21
CA GLU A 29 -4.33 -5.06 -24.60
C GLU A 29 -4.32 -3.92 -25.63
N VAL A 30 -3.38 -4.01 -26.59
CA VAL A 30 -3.19 -2.96 -27.61
C VAL A 30 -3.54 -3.45 -29.03
N GLU A 31 -4.27 -4.55 -29.19
CA GLU A 31 -4.61 -5.14 -30.48
C GLU A 31 -5.28 -4.14 -31.44
N LYS A 32 -6.17 -3.31 -30.92
CA LYS A 32 -6.91 -2.31 -31.71
C LYS A 32 -6.05 -1.14 -32.17
N PHE A 33 -4.83 -1.03 -31.64
CA PHE A 33 -3.93 0.10 -31.86
C PHE A 33 -2.64 -0.28 -32.57
N LEU A 34 -2.54 -1.48 -33.11
CA LEU A 34 -1.31 -1.99 -33.76
C LEU A 34 -0.83 -1.11 -34.91
N ASP A 35 -1.77 -0.54 -35.70
CA ASP A 35 -1.47 0.36 -36.81
C ASP A 35 -1.27 1.82 -36.39
N THR A 36 -1.44 2.12 -35.09
CA THR A 36 -1.24 3.46 -34.54
C THR A 36 0.21 3.64 -34.14
N PRO A 37 0.90 4.69 -34.61
CA PRO A 37 2.26 4.99 -34.15
C PRO A 37 2.30 5.16 -32.63
N VAL A 38 3.28 4.56 -31.95
CA VAL A 38 3.44 4.57 -30.47
C VAL A 38 3.50 5.98 -29.89
N LYS A 39 4.00 6.96 -30.65
CA LYS A 39 3.98 8.38 -30.25
C LYS A 39 2.56 8.95 -30.00
N ARG A 40 1.52 8.24 -30.46
CA ARG A 40 0.10 8.59 -30.22
C ARG A 40 -0.53 7.73 -29.14
N TYR A 41 0.21 6.81 -28.54
CA TYR A 41 -0.29 6.01 -27.42
C TYR A 41 -0.46 6.91 -26.19
N SER A 42 -1.45 6.60 -25.35
CA SER A 42 -1.46 7.17 -24.00
C SER A 42 -0.26 6.69 -23.20
N SER A 43 0.11 7.42 -22.14
CA SER A 43 1.19 6.99 -21.25
C SER A 43 0.97 5.58 -20.71
N GLY A 44 -0.29 5.24 -20.34
CA GLY A 44 -0.66 3.91 -19.87
C GLY A 44 -0.47 2.83 -20.94
N MET A 45 -0.88 3.05 -22.20
CA MET A 45 -0.67 2.10 -23.29
C MET A 45 0.81 1.87 -23.58
N TYR A 46 1.60 2.94 -23.55
CA TYR A 46 3.05 2.84 -23.76
C TYR A 46 3.72 1.96 -22.72
N VAL A 47 3.41 2.19 -21.44
CA VAL A 47 4.01 1.43 -20.34
C VAL A 47 3.50 0.00 -20.31
N ARG A 48 2.21 -0.25 -20.61
CA ARG A 48 1.67 -1.62 -20.76
C ARG A 48 2.41 -2.40 -21.85
N LEU A 49 2.66 -1.78 -23.01
CA LEU A 49 3.41 -2.42 -24.08
C LEU A 49 4.85 -2.70 -23.70
N ALA A 50 5.54 -1.72 -23.08
CA ALA A 50 6.93 -1.90 -22.62
C ALA A 50 7.03 -3.05 -21.59
N PHE A 51 6.10 -3.08 -20.62
CA PHE A 51 6.05 -4.17 -19.64
C PHE A 51 5.72 -5.52 -20.29
N ALA A 52 4.78 -5.57 -21.22
CA ALA A 52 4.42 -6.80 -21.92
C ALA A 52 5.63 -7.41 -22.66
N VAL A 53 6.44 -6.59 -23.32
CA VAL A 53 7.68 -7.05 -23.97
C VAL A 53 8.64 -7.59 -22.90
N ALA A 54 8.87 -6.85 -21.80
CA ALA A 54 9.79 -7.25 -20.74
C ALA A 54 9.33 -8.55 -20.03
N ALA A 55 8.02 -8.72 -19.80
CA ALA A 55 7.44 -9.90 -19.15
C ALA A 55 7.50 -11.18 -20.00
N HIS A 56 7.68 -11.03 -21.32
CA HIS A 56 7.84 -12.15 -22.25
C HIS A 56 9.30 -12.42 -22.64
N LEU A 57 10.23 -11.67 -22.04
CA LEU A 57 11.63 -12.07 -22.04
C LEU A 57 11.77 -13.36 -21.22
N GLU A 58 12.72 -14.18 -21.61
CA GLU A 58 13.06 -15.41 -20.88
C GLU A 58 14.48 -15.32 -20.27
N PRO A 59 14.80 -14.28 -19.45
CA PRO A 59 16.09 -14.18 -18.84
C PRO A 59 16.25 -15.20 -17.72
N GLU A 60 17.45 -15.63 -17.40
CA GLU A 60 17.75 -16.48 -16.25
C GLU A 60 17.52 -15.74 -14.94
N ILE A 61 17.77 -14.42 -14.93
CA ILE A 61 17.58 -13.52 -13.80
C ILE A 61 16.76 -12.31 -14.25
N LEU A 62 15.61 -12.12 -13.61
CA LEU A 62 14.72 -10.98 -13.84
C LEU A 62 14.77 -10.04 -12.63
N ILE A 63 15.05 -8.75 -12.86
CA ILE A 63 15.01 -7.72 -11.82
C ILE A 63 13.79 -6.83 -12.07
N VAL A 64 12.93 -6.71 -11.09
CA VAL A 64 11.71 -5.90 -11.15
C VAL A 64 11.78 -4.87 -10.02
N ASP A 65 11.81 -3.58 -10.38
CA ASP A 65 11.93 -2.47 -9.45
C ASP A 65 10.69 -1.56 -9.58
N GLU A 66 9.80 -1.60 -8.60
CA GLU A 66 8.56 -0.81 -8.43
C GLU A 66 7.60 -0.68 -9.63
N VAL A 67 7.93 -1.28 -10.78
CA VAL A 67 7.22 -1.09 -12.07
C VAL A 67 5.80 -1.66 -12.09
N LEU A 68 5.41 -2.45 -11.08
CA LEU A 68 4.09 -3.08 -11.03
C LEU A 68 2.94 -2.13 -10.63
N ALA A 69 3.24 -0.88 -10.24
CA ALA A 69 2.21 0.14 -9.96
C ALA A 69 1.60 0.77 -11.23
N VAL A 70 1.96 0.26 -12.43
CA VAL A 70 1.57 0.84 -13.71
C VAL A 70 0.31 0.19 -14.26
N GLY A 71 -0.58 1.04 -14.80
CA GLY A 71 -1.85 0.60 -15.38
C GLY A 71 -2.99 0.56 -14.35
N ASP A 72 -4.11 -0.03 -14.75
CA ASP A 72 -5.24 -0.27 -13.85
C ASP A 72 -5.04 -1.55 -13.00
N ALA A 73 -5.92 -1.75 -12.02
CA ALA A 73 -5.86 -2.90 -11.11
C ALA A 73 -5.92 -4.26 -11.84
N GLN A 74 -6.60 -4.32 -12.99
CA GLN A 74 -6.69 -5.55 -13.77
C GLN A 74 -5.35 -5.89 -14.44
N PHE A 75 -4.68 -4.88 -15.00
CA PHE A 75 -3.37 -5.05 -15.62
C PHE A 75 -2.30 -5.39 -14.57
N GLN A 76 -2.33 -4.71 -13.41
CA GLN A 76 -1.45 -5.02 -12.28
C GLN A 76 -1.58 -6.50 -11.86
N LYS A 77 -2.81 -7.01 -11.76
CA LYS A 77 -3.04 -8.43 -11.45
C LYS A 77 -2.46 -9.38 -12.50
N LYS A 78 -2.55 -9.04 -13.79
CA LYS A 78 -1.91 -9.81 -14.88
C LYS A 78 -0.39 -9.80 -14.75
N CYS A 79 0.20 -8.64 -14.42
CA CYS A 79 1.64 -8.51 -14.22
C CYS A 79 2.13 -9.40 -13.07
N LEU A 80 1.44 -9.36 -11.92
CA LEU A 80 1.76 -10.20 -10.76
C LEU A 80 1.66 -11.69 -11.10
N GLY A 81 0.59 -12.12 -11.77
CA GLY A 81 0.43 -13.50 -12.22
C GLY A 81 1.58 -13.96 -13.14
N LYS A 82 1.99 -13.11 -14.08
CA LYS A 82 3.13 -13.45 -14.97
C LYS A 82 4.45 -13.59 -14.21
N MET A 83 4.69 -12.76 -13.19
CA MET A 83 5.89 -12.86 -12.34
C MET A 83 5.89 -14.15 -11.52
N GLU A 84 4.73 -14.56 -11.00
CA GLU A 84 4.55 -15.82 -10.29
C GLU A 84 4.85 -17.02 -11.21
N ASP A 85 4.37 -16.99 -12.45
CA ASP A 85 4.62 -18.04 -13.44
C ASP A 85 6.11 -18.14 -13.78
N VAL A 86 6.79 -17.02 -13.99
CA VAL A 86 8.25 -16.97 -14.23
C VAL A 86 9.03 -17.59 -13.06
N GLY A 87 8.60 -17.31 -11.81
CA GLY A 87 9.19 -17.91 -10.61
C GLY A 87 8.95 -19.43 -10.55
N LYS A 88 7.75 -19.92 -10.92
CA LYS A 88 7.41 -21.35 -10.95
C LYS A 88 8.20 -22.11 -12.01
N GLU A 89 8.61 -21.46 -13.10
CA GLU A 89 9.49 -22.03 -14.12
C GLU A 89 10.95 -22.22 -13.66
N GLY A 90 11.26 -21.88 -12.41
CA GLY A 90 12.59 -22.06 -11.81
C GLY A 90 13.58 -20.94 -12.11
N ARG A 91 13.14 -19.80 -12.61
CA ARG A 91 13.96 -18.63 -12.87
C ARG A 91 14.13 -17.79 -11.61
N THR A 92 15.24 -17.04 -11.54
CA THR A 92 15.47 -16.12 -10.42
C THR A 92 14.80 -14.79 -10.68
N VAL A 93 13.87 -14.41 -9.79
CA VAL A 93 13.23 -13.09 -9.81
C VAL A 93 13.67 -12.28 -8.59
N LEU A 94 14.33 -11.15 -8.82
CA LEU A 94 14.65 -10.15 -7.79
C LEU A 94 13.59 -9.06 -7.83
N PHE A 95 12.74 -9.05 -6.82
CA PHE A 95 11.62 -8.13 -6.74
C PHE A 95 11.87 -7.07 -5.68
N VAL A 96 11.89 -5.79 -6.09
CA VAL A 96 12.05 -4.64 -5.21
C VAL A 96 10.73 -3.89 -5.14
N SER A 97 10.20 -3.70 -3.95
CA SER A 97 8.95 -2.98 -3.73
C SER A 97 8.87 -2.41 -2.31
N HIS A 98 8.13 -1.33 -2.16
CA HIS A 98 7.70 -0.81 -0.87
C HIS A 98 6.33 -1.38 -0.43
N ASN A 99 5.66 -2.18 -1.27
CA ASN A 99 4.39 -2.82 -0.96
C ASN A 99 4.63 -4.18 -0.29
N MET A 100 4.54 -4.21 1.04
CA MET A 100 4.83 -5.41 1.84
C MET A 100 3.87 -6.56 1.55
N SER A 101 2.59 -6.28 1.24
CA SER A 101 1.62 -7.33 0.89
C SER A 101 2.00 -8.04 -0.43
N THR A 102 2.47 -7.29 -1.42
CA THR A 102 2.96 -7.85 -2.67
C THR A 102 4.22 -8.68 -2.45
N ILE A 103 5.18 -8.19 -1.66
CA ILE A 103 6.40 -8.94 -1.30
C ILE A 103 6.03 -10.27 -0.63
N GLN A 104 5.09 -10.26 0.31
CA GLN A 104 4.67 -11.47 1.01
C GLN A 104 3.95 -12.48 0.12
N SER A 105 3.16 -12.01 -0.85
CA SER A 105 2.43 -12.89 -1.75
C SER A 105 3.32 -13.55 -2.82
N LEU A 106 4.38 -12.86 -3.26
CA LEU A 106 5.23 -13.31 -4.36
C LEU A 106 6.55 -13.95 -3.91
N CYS A 107 7.11 -13.51 -2.78
CA CYS A 107 8.45 -13.89 -2.37
C CYS A 107 8.44 -14.83 -1.17
N SER A 108 9.10 -15.96 -1.25
CA SER A 108 9.33 -16.87 -0.12
C SER A 108 10.52 -16.46 0.74
N ARG A 109 11.50 -15.76 0.14
CA ARG A 109 12.72 -15.25 0.77
C ARG A 109 12.82 -13.75 0.52
N CYS A 110 13.27 -13.01 1.51
CA CYS A 110 13.42 -11.57 1.42
C CYS A 110 14.76 -11.13 2.01
N ILE A 111 15.33 -10.07 1.44
CA ILE A 111 16.58 -9.44 1.88
C ILE A 111 16.27 -8.01 2.31
N LEU A 112 16.58 -7.68 3.56
CA LEU A 112 16.52 -6.30 4.07
C LEU A 112 17.88 -5.63 3.88
N LEU A 113 17.88 -4.52 3.16
CA LEU A 113 19.06 -3.70 2.97
C LEU A 113 18.99 -2.46 3.88
N GLN A 114 20.06 -2.22 4.63
CA GLN A 114 20.23 -1.02 5.45
C GLN A 114 21.59 -0.39 5.17
N SER A 115 21.59 0.89 4.82
CA SER A 115 22.84 1.63 4.52
C SER A 115 23.78 0.89 3.55
N GLY A 116 23.19 0.24 2.52
CA GLY A 116 23.93 -0.49 1.49
C GLY A 116 24.49 -1.85 1.94
N ARG A 117 24.08 -2.37 3.10
CA ARG A 117 24.47 -3.68 3.63
C ARG A 117 23.26 -4.57 3.84
N ILE A 118 23.46 -5.88 3.74
CA ILE A 118 22.45 -6.87 4.10
C ILE A 118 22.30 -6.90 5.61
N ALA A 119 21.16 -6.43 6.11
CA ALA A 119 20.82 -6.48 7.52
C ALA A 119 20.16 -7.82 7.89
N ARG A 120 19.30 -8.34 7.01
CA ARG A 120 18.64 -9.65 7.17
C ARG A 120 18.49 -10.34 5.82
N ASP A 121 18.54 -11.66 5.81
CA ASP A 121 18.33 -12.51 4.65
C ASP A 121 17.68 -13.81 5.13
N THR A 122 16.35 -13.90 5.05
CA THR A 122 15.60 -15.05 5.55
C THR A 122 14.16 -15.06 4.96
N ASN A 123 13.26 -15.81 5.60
CA ASN A 123 11.86 -15.88 5.23
C ASN A 123 11.21 -14.49 5.19
N THR A 124 10.35 -14.26 4.20
CA THR A 124 9.72 -12.97 3.92
C THR A 124 8.95 -12.40 5.11
N ALA A 125 8.16 -13.22 5.83
CA ALA A 125 7.38 -12.73 6.97
C ALA A 125 8.28 -12.14 8.08
N ILE A 126 9.42 -12.79 8.37
CA ILE A 126 10.39 -12.34 9.39
C ILE A 126 11.04 -11.03 8.96
N VAL A 127 11.41 -10.92 7.67
CA VAL A 127 12.07 -9.70 7.15
C VAL A 127 11.10 -8.53 7.10
N VAL A 128 9.87 -8.76 6.64
CA VAL A 128 8.83 -7.71 6.59
C VAL A 128 8.51 -7.21 8.01
N GLN A 129 8.36 -8.11 8.97
CA GLN A 129 8.16 -7.73 10.37
C GLN A 129 9.34 -6.86 10.87
N ALA A 130 10.58 -7.29 10.65
CA ALA A 130 11.76 -6.53 11.06
C ALA A 130 11.86 -5.16 10.36
N TYR A 131 11.49 -5.08 9.08
CA TYR A 131 11.44 -3.82 8.34
C TYR A 131 10.43 -2.84 8.94
N LEU A 132 9.25 -3.34 9.30
CA LEU A 132 8.21 -2.53 9.92
C LEU A 132 8.59 -2.11 11.36
N GLU A 133 9.23 -2.98 12.14
CA GLU A 133 9.73 -2.66 13.48
C GLU A 133 10.88 -1.65 13.45
N ASP A 134 11.78 -1.75 12.48
CA ASP A 134 12.99 -0.91 12.36
C ASP A 134 12.68 0.51 11.83
N THR A 135 11.52 0.72 11.22
CA THR A 135 11.02 2.04 10.84
C THR A 135 10.60 2.88 12.05
N HIS A 136 11.12 2.65 13.24
CA HIS A 136 10.87 3.40 14.49
C HIS A 136 9.45 3.99 14.57
N VAL A 137 8.46 3.16 14.25
CA VAL A 137 7.07 3.62 14.32
C VAL A 137 6.70 3.61 15.78
N SER A 138 6.62 4.81 16.34
CA SER A 138 6.21 5.09 17.70
C SER A 138 4.72 5.44 17.72
N ASP A 139 4.14 5.49 18.92
CA ASP A 139 2.84 6.13 19.15
C ASP A 139 2.83 7.64 18.85
N SER A 140 3.97 8.18 18.45
CA SER A 140 4.18 9.61 18.19
C SER A 140 5.30 9.85 17.18
N PHE A 141 5.20 10.95 16.44
CA PHE A 141 6.27 11.45 15.58
C PHE A 141 6.45 12.96 15.74
N VAL A 142 7.65 13.44 15.45
CA VAL A 142 7.98 14.87 15.34
C VAL A 142 8.83 15.07 14.08
N ARG A 143 8.46 16.07 13.28
CA ARG A 143 9.18 16.44 12.05
C ARG A 143 9.46 17.93 12.04
N THR A 144 10.57 18.31 11.44
CA THR A 144 10.85 19.72 11.11
C THR A 144 9.99 20.15 9.92
N ASN A 145 9.62 21.43 9.86
CA ASN A 145 8.86 21.98 8.73
C ASN A 145 9.64 21.78 7.44
N GLN A 146 8.94 21.35 6.39
CA GLN A 146 9.52 21.30 5.05
C GLN A 146 9.57 22.71 4.45
N GLU A 147 10.65 23.01 3.74
CA GLU A 147 10.86 24.35 3.13
C GLU A 147 10.01 24.60 1.88
N ASN A 148 9.23 23.62 1.42
CA ASN A 148 8.45 23.69 0.18
C ASN A 148 7.28 24.69 0.19
N GLY A 149 7.02 25.32 1.34
CA GLY A 149 5.97 26.33 1.50
C GLY A 149 4.53 25.79 1.57
N LYS A 150 4.32 24.48 1.42
CA LYS A 150 3.03 23.81 1.60
C LYS A 150 2.75 23.55 3.08
N PRO A 151 1.46 23.45 3.48
CA PRO A 151 1.10 22.94 4.80
C PRO A 151 1.71 21.57 5.07
N THR A 152 2.20 21.34 6.29
CA THR A 152 2.99 20.17 6.66
C THR A 152 2.58 19.62 8.01
N LEU A 153 2.47 18.31 8.14
CA LEU A 153 2.30 17.59 9.42
C LEU A 153 3.62 17.64 10.20
N THR A 154 3.63 18.32 11.33
CA THR A 154 4.85 18.54 12.14
C THR A 154 5.02 17.55 13.27
N HIS A 155 3.93 17.13 13.87
CA HIS A 155 3.90 16.09 14.89
C HIS A 155 2.58 15.38 14.91
N GLY A 156 2.59 14.19 15.46
CA GLY A 156 1.39 13.40 15.73
C GLY A 156 1.61 12.51 16.93
N LYS A 157 0.54 12.23 17.68
CA LYS A 157 0.58 11.35 18.83
C LYS A 157 -0.74 10.64 19.02
N ILE A 158 -0.68 9.34 19.36
CA ILE A 158 -1.82 8.57 19.85
C ILE A 158 -2.02 8.91 21.32
N ILE A 159 -3.23 9.30 21.68
CA ILE A 159 -3.63 9.54 23.06
C ILE A 159 -4.37 8.30 23.54
N HIS A 160 -3.74 7.55 24.44
CA HIS A 160 -4.35 6.39 25.08
C HIS A 160 -5.29 6.86 26.19
N ASN A 161 -6.58 7.04 25.87
CA ASN A 161 -7.58 7.34 26.89
C ASN A 161 -8.10 6.03 27.52
N ASN A 162 -7.36 5.53 28.50
CA ASN A 162 -7.72 4.31 29.24
C ASN A 162 -8.99 4.43 30.11
N ILE A 163 -9.65 5.59 30.17
CA ILE A 163 -10.64 5.85 31.22
C ILE A 163 -12.03 6.23 30.68
N ILE A 164 -12.15 6.82 29.46
CA ILE A 164 -13.44 7.41 29.03
C ILE A 164 -14.14 6.60 27.91
N GLU A 165 -13.41 6.11 26.94
CA GLU A 165 -13.97 5.28 25.86
C GLU A 165 -12.95 4.20 25.46
N PRO A 166 -12.99 3.01 26.09
CA PRO A 166 -12.00 1.94 25.82
C PRO A 166 -12.09 1.37 24.39
N GLU A 167 -13.11 1.75 23.63
CA GLU A 167 -13.34 1.30 22.25
C GLU A 167 -12.88 2.29 21.17
N LYS A 168 -12.31 3.45 21.55
CA LYS A 168 -11.82 4.46 20.61
C LYS A 168 -10.38 4.84 20.88
N VAL A 169 -9.65 5.08 19.80
CA VAL A 169 -8.32 5.67 19.83
C VAL A 169 -8.43 7.12 19.38
N GLN A 170 -7.81 8.01 20.12
CA GLN A 170 -7.69 9.43 19.78
C GLN A 170 -6.29 9.74 19.26
N ILE A 171 -6.22 10.52 18.18
CA ILE A 171 -4.98 11.02 17.60
C ILE A 171 -4.98 12.54 17.66
N ASN A 172 -3.86 13.11 18.06
CA ASN A 172 -3.58 14.53 17.97
C ASN A 172 -2.49 14.77 16.94
N VAL A 173 -2.69 15.72 16.02
CA VAL A 173 -1.71 16.11 15.00
C VAL A 173 -1.51 17.61 14.99
N GLY A 174 -0.28 18.04 14.77
CA GLY A 174 0.07 19.43 14.53
C GLY A 174 0.34 19.66 13.05
N ILE A 175 -0.23 20.73 12.51
CA ILE A 175 -0.09 21.15 11.13
C ILE A 175 0.46 22.56 11.10
N TYR A 176 1.59 22.76 10.45
CA TYR A 176 2.14 24.08 10.21
C TYR A 176 1.76 24.57 8.81
N SER A 177 1.31 25.82 8.73
CA SER A 177 1.02 26.48 7.46
C SER A 177 1.55 27.90 7.44
N LYS A 178 2.09 28.34 6.31
CA LYS A 178 2.53 29.73 6.08
C LYS A 178 1.39 30.66 5.71
N LYS A 179 0.20 30.12 5.40
CA LYS A 179 -0.98 30.89 4.95
C LYS A 179 -2.24 30.22 5.48
N SER A 180 -3.29 31.01 5.63
CA SER A 180 -4.61 30.46 5.91
C SER A 180 -5.12 29.68 4.68
N CYS A 181 -5.56 28.45 4.88
CA CYS A 181 -6.13 27.60 3.82
C CYS A 181 -7.02 26.49 4.41
N GLU A 182 -7.79 25.86 3.55
CA GLU A 182 -8.62 24.71 3.90
C GLU A 182 -7.87 23.43 3.54
N VAL A 183 -7.92 22.43 4.43
CA VAL A 183 -7.30 21.13 4.21
C VAL A 183 -8.18 20.00 4.72
N SER A 184 -7.95 18.81 4.22
CA SER A 184 -8.45 17.54 4.76
C SER A 184 -7.32 16.73 5.36
N ILE A 185 -7.65 15.91 6.36
CA ILE A 185 -6.77 14.85 6.87
C ILE A 185 -7.34 13.52 6.41
N GLU A 186 -6.48 12.68 5.87
CA GLU A 186 -6.78 11.30 5.53
C GLU A 186 -5.93 10.37 6.39
N MET A 187 -6.54 9.32 6.90
CA MET A 187 -5.90 8.28 7.71
C MET A 187 -6.00 6.94 7.00
N ARG A 188 -4.88 6.29 6.81
CA ARG A 188 -4.79 4.93 6.28
C ARG A 188 -4.38 3.99 7.40
N LEU A 189 -5.16 2.94 7.62
CA LEU A 189 -4.86 1.93 8.63
C LEU A 189 -4.40 0.65 7.95
N TYR A 190 -3.27 0.12 8.39
CA TYR A 190 -2.66 -1.11 7.91
C TYR A 190 -2.48 -2.09 9.05
N ASP A 191 -2.59 -3.38 8.79
CA ASP A 191 -2.27 -4.43 9.76
C ASP A 191 -0.74 -4.66 9.89
N SER A 192 -0.36 -5.61 10.74
CA SER A 192 1.04 -5.99 10.98
C SER A 192 1.78 -6.51 9.73
N MET A 193 1.04 -6.84 8.67
CA MET A 193 1.58 -7.29 7.39
C MET A 193 1.62 -6.17 6.35
N GLY A 194 1.22 -4.94 6.70
CA GLY A 194 1.10 -3.82 5.77
C GLY A 194 -0.09 -3.93 4.81
N ILE A 195 -1.07 -4.78 5.13
CA ILE A 195 -2.31 -4.89 4.35
C ILE A 195 -3.24 -3.77 4.77
N PRO A 196 -3.81 -2.98 3.83
CA PRO A 196 -4.76 -1.93 4.18
C PRO A 196 -6.04 -2.52 4.75
N VAL A 197 -6.42 -2.10 5.95
CA VAL A 197 -7.62 -2.57 6.67
C VAL A 197 -8.65 -1.48 6.87
N GLY A 198 -8.28 -0.21 6.74
CA GLY A 198 -9.23 0.88 6.94
C GLY A 198 -8.75 2.21 6.38
N PHE A 199 -9.73 3.07 6.09
CA PHE A 199 -9.53 4.44 5.64
C PHE A 199 -10.48 5.37 6.40
N GLY A 200 -9.95 6.44 6.95
CA GLY A 200 -10.69 7.50 7.60
C GLY A 200 -10.35 8.85 7.00
N ASN A 201 -11.26 9.82 7.06
CA ASN A 201 -10.97 11.17 6.59
C ASN A 201 -11.76 12.23 7.36
N LEU A 202 -11.19 13.43 7.42
CA LEU A 202 -11.85 14.66 7.85
C LEU A 202 -11.85 15.64 6.69
N GLY A 203 -13.04 16.03 6.22
CA GLY A 203 -13.19 17.07 5.20
C GLY A 203 -13.25 16.59 3.73
N VAL A 204 -12.97 15.31 3.42
CA VAL A 204 -13.08 14.79 2.04
C VAL A 204 -14.54 14.46 1.71
N TYR A 205 -15.17 13.58 2.49
CA TYR A 205 -16.56 13.15 2.24
C TYR A 205 -17.59 13.98 3.00
N ASN A 206 -17.17 14.68 4.05
CA ASN A 206 -18.01 15.56 4.82
C ASN A 206 -17.40 16.98 4.86
N PRO A 207 -17.87 17.91 4.00
CA PRO A 207 -17.34 19.27 3.96
C PRO A 207 -17.44 20.04 5.27
N SER A 208 -18.38 19.68 6.16
CA SER A 208 -18.48 20.34 7.48
C SER A 208 -17.31 20.02 8.42
N GLN A 209 -16.52 19.01 8.10
CA GLN A 209 -15.31 18.60 8.83
C GLN A 209 -14.02 19.10 8.20
N ILE A 210 -14.10 19.97 7.21
CA ILE A 210 -12.92 20.57 6.60
C ILE A 210 -12.16 21.39 7.63
N ILE A 211 -10.83 21.34 7.61
CA ILE A 211 -9.99 21.95 8.60
C ILE A 211 -9.53 23.31 8.07
N GLN A 212 -9.89 24.36 8.80
CA GLN A 212 -9.45 25.72 8.54
C GLN A 212 -8.10 25.97 9.21
N LEU A 213 -7.03 26.00 8.43
CA LEU A 213 -5.70 26.37 8.92
C LEU A 213 -5.57 27.88 8.97
N LYS A 214 -4.92 28.35 10.04
CA LYS A 214 -4.39 29.73 10.14
C LYS A 214 -2.89 29.71 9.89
N GLU A 215 -2.31 30.87 9.64
CA GLU A 215 -0.86 31.02 9.62
C GLU A 215 -0.27 30.57 10.97
N GLY A 216 0.77 29.74 10.92
CA GLY A 216 1.40 29.14 12.08
C GLY A 216 0.99 27.69 12.32
N LEU A 217 1.02 27.26 13.57
CA LEU A 217 0.73 25.89 13.99
C LEU A 217 -0.75 25.75 14.38
N THR A 218 -1.43 24.77 13.76
CA THR A 218 -2.79 24.35 14.11
C THR A 218 -2.75 22.95 14.67
N SER A 219 -3.39 22.71 15.83
CA SER A 219 -3.54 21.37 16.40
C SER A 219 -4.92 20.82 16.10
N VAL A 220 -5.00 19.58 15.63
CA VAL A 220 -6.24 18.87 15.30
C VAL A 220 -6.29 17.56 16.07
N SER A 221 -7.40 17.28 16.74
CA SER A 221 -7.65 16.01 17.40
C SER A 221 -8.82 15.30 16.77
N PHE A 222 -8.68 14.01 16.50
CA PHE A 222 -9.74 13.16 16.00
C PHE A 222 -9.69 11.77 16.62
N SER A 223 -10.77 11.02 16.54
CA SER A 223 -10.84 9.67 17.08
C SER A 223 -11.53 8.72 16.11
N PHE A 224 -11.20 7.42 16.24
CA PHE A 224 -11.85 6.35 15.49
C PHE A 224 -12.08 5.13 16.37
N PRO A 225 -13.14 4.31 16.09
CA PRO A 225 -13.45 3.12 16.86
C PRO A 225 -12.45 1.99 16.55
N ILE A 226 -12.10 1.21 17.58
CA ILE A 226 -11.24 0.03 17.47
C ILE A 226 -11.95 -1.27 17.86
N SER A 227 -13.22 -1.21 18.19
CA SER A 227 -14.00 -2.37 18.69
C SER A 227 -14.02 -3.55 17.74
N GLN A 228 -13.95 -3.31 16.43
CA GLN A 228 -13.95 -4.34 15.38
C GLN A 228 -12.56 -4.78 14.94
N LEU A 229 -11.50 -4.12 15.41
CA LEU A 229 -10.13 -4.49 15.03
C LEU A 229 -9.68 -5.72 15.81
N ALA A 230 -9.01 -6.65 15.17
CA ALA A 230 -8.40 -7.81 15.80
C ALA A 230 -7.29 -7.40 16.79
N ILE A 231 -6.96 -8.26 17.74
CA ILE A 231 -5.75 -8.09 18.56
C ILE A 231 -4.53 -8.17 17.66
N GLY A 232 -3.61 -7.21 17.78
CA GLY A 232 -2.39 -7.15 17.00
C GLY A 232 -1.90 -5.75 16.77
N SER A 233 -0.89 -5.64 15.92
CA SER A 233 -0.21 -4.41 15.59
C SER A 233 -0.80 -3.76 14.35
N TYR A 234 -0.91 -2.44 14.38
CA TYR A 234 -1.41 -1.63 13.28
C TYR A 234 -0.49 -0.45 13.01
N TYR A 235 -0.40 -0.08 11.75
CA TYR A 235 0.33 1.10 11.29
C TYR A 235 -0.65 2.10 10.72
N ILE A 236 -0.44 3.36 11.04
CA ILE A 236 -1.30 4.46 10.62
C ILE A 236 -0.49 5.38 9.71
N GLY A 237 -0.89 5.49 8.46
CA GLY A 237 -0.44 6.53 7.55
C GLY A 237 -1.33 7.77 7.67
N LEU A 238 -0.73 8.95 7.56
CA LEU A 238 -1.43 10.23 7.62
C LEU A 238 -1.11 11.06 6.38
N ASP A 239 -2.15 11.54 5.73
CA ASP A 239 -2.04 12.43 4.58
C ASP A 239 -2.75 13.75 4.86
N LEU A 240 -2.13 14.84 4.44
CA LEU A 240 -2.71 16.17 4.40
C LEU A 240 -2.99 16.52 2.95
N ALA A 241 -4.21 16.90 2.62
CA ALA A 241 -4.61 17.14 1.23
C ALA A 241 -5.45 18.42 1.07
N LEU A 242 -5.42 19.00 -0.12
CA LEU A 242 -6.53 19.81 -0.62
C LEU A 242 -7.62 18.86 -1.10
N PRO A 243 -8.85 18.94 -0.57
CA PRO A 243 -9.90 17.98 -0.88
C PRO A 243 -10.08 17.78 -2.38
N MET A 244 -9.98 16.54 -2.86
CA MET A 244 -10.16 16.11 -4.26
C MET A 244 -9.19 16.74 -5.29
N LEU A 245 -8.13 17.44 -4.86
CA LEU A 245 -7.18 18.13 -5.75
C LEU A 245 -5.77 17.54 -5.68
N GLU A 246 -5.08 17.67 -4.55
CA GLU A 246 -3.70 17.18 -4.40
C GLU A 246 -3.35 16.82 -2.96
N TYR A 247 -2.39 15.92 -2.80
CA TYR A 247 -1.73 15.70 -1.52
C TYR A 247 -0.68 16.79 -1.26
N LEU A 248 -0.74 17.41 -0.08
CA LEU A 248 0.19 18.44 0.36
C LEU A 248 1.36 17.84 1.12
N ASP A 249 1.08 16.87 1.98
CA ASP A 249 2.06 16.13 2.76
C ASP A 249 1.56 14.70 2.99
N ARG A 250 2.47 13.74 2.98
CA ARG A 250 2.15 12.31 3.17
C ARG A 250 3.20 11.66 4.07
N ILE A 251 2.72 10.92 5.06
CA ILE A 251 3.56 10.15 5.97
C ILE A 251 3.05 8.71 5.97
N ASP A 252 3.83 7.82 5.39
CA ASP A 252 3.57 6.39 5.52
C ASP A 252 4.06 5.92 6.90
N ASN A 253 3.31 5.02 7.54
CA ASN A 253 3.63 4.53 8.88
C ASN A 253 3.94 5.64 9.89
N ALA A 254 3.09 6.68 9.93
CA ALA A 254 3.26 7.82 10.82
C ALA A 254 3.19 7.45 12.29
N LEU A 255 2.28 6.52 12.65
CA LEU A 255 2.02 6.11 14.02
C LEU A 255 1.85 4.58 14.10
N TYR A 256 2.23 4.03 15.26
CA TYR A 256 2.05 2.62 15.61
C TYR A 256 0.98 2.49 16.69
N LEU A 257 0.07 1.55 16.49
CA LEU A 257 -1.00 1.24 17.43
C LEU A 257 -0.97 -0.26 17.71
N GLU A 258 -0.88 -0.62 18.97
CA GLU A 258 -1.05 -2.00 19.42
C GLU A 258 -2.40 -2.16 20.10
N ILE A 259 -3.19 -3.11 19.62
CA ILE A 259 -4.48 -3.45 20.21
C ILE A 259 -4.31 -4.70 21.07
N VAL A 260 -4.51 -4.50 22.36
CA VAL A 260 -4.54 -5.56 23.37
C VAL A 260 -5.85 -5.47 24.11
N ARG A 261 -6.66 -6.50 24.09
CA ARG A 261 -7.92 -6.56 24.80
C ARG A 261 -8.25 -7.98 25.29
N SER A 262 -9.01 -8.05 26.37
CA SER A 262 -9.56 -9.29 26.85
C SER A 262 -10.91 -9.59 26.20
N PRO A 263 -11.35 -10.86 26.11
CA PRO A 263 -12.68 -11.22 25.66
C PRO A 263 -13.77 -10.50 26.47
N ILE A 264 -14.76 -9.97 25.78
CA ILE A 264 -15.89 -9.26 26.39
C ILE A 264 -17.13 -10.16 26.37
N ASN A 265 -18.02 -10.00 27.34
CA ASN A 265 -19.36 -10.64 27.37
C ASN A 265 -19.36 -12.18 27.27
N GLY A 266 -18.44 -12.87 27.95
CA GLY A 266 -18.43 -14.33 27.99
C GLY A 266 -17.93 -15.01 26.72
N ALA A 267 -17.39 -14.25 25.77
CA ALA A 267 -16.68 -14.82 24.63
C ALA A 267 -15.44 -15.60 25.12
N SER A 268 -15.20 -16.76 24.53
CA SER A 268 -14.05 -17.61 24.90
C SER A 268 -12.73 -17.09 24.31
N CYS A 269 -12.79 -16.24 23.28
CA CYS A 269 -11.60 -15.69 22.59
C CYS A 269 -11.95 -14.38 21.86
N VAL A 270 -10.92 -13.65 21.47
CA VAL A 270 -10.99 -12.45 20.62
C VAL A 270 -10.22 -12.71 19.34
N LEU A 271 -10.72 -12.21 18.20
CA LEU A 271 -10.01 -12.33 16.92
C LEU A 271 -8.60 -11.76 17.05
N THR A 272 -7.62 -12.53 16.59
CA THR A 272 -6.20 -12.15 16.62
C THR A 272 -5.61 -12.23 15.21
N GLN A 273 -4.82 -11.24 14.81
CA GLN A 273 -4.17 -11.19 13.48
C GLN A 273 -3.33 -12.44 13.20
N SER A 274 -2.64 -12.95 14.21
CA SER A 274 -1.81 -14.17 14.11
C SER A 274 -2.57 -15.42 13.67
N TRP A 275 -3.91 -15.43 13.73
CA TRP A 275 -4.71 -16.55 13.23
C TRP A 275 -4.87 -16.57 11.71
N GLY A 276 -4.46 -15.49 11.01
CA GLY A 276 -4.59 -15.40 9.55
C GLY A 276 -6.03 -15.34 9.03
N ARG A 277 -7.00 -15.01 9.90
CA ARG A 277 -8.43 -14.94 9.55
C ARG A 277 -8.90 -13.53 9.20
N GLY A 278 -7.99 -12.57 9.13
CA GLY A 278 -8.25 -11.15 8.87
C GLY A 278 -8.02 -10.26 10.09
N SER A 279 -8.11 -8.95 9.87
CA SER A 279 -7.80 -7.92 10.86
C SER A 279 -9.05 -7.19 11.38
N ILE A 280 -10.23 -7.52 10.86
CA ILE A 280 -11.52 -6.94 11.26
C ILE A 280 -12.52 -8.04 11.58
N GLU A 281 -13.16 -7.95 12.74
CA GLU A 281 -14.27 -8.79 13.13
C GLU A 281 -15.58 -8.24 12.53
N ILE A 282 -16.25 -9.06 11.71
CA ILE A 282 -17.55 -8.73 11.14
C ILE A 282 -18.61 -9.40 11.99
N PRO A 283 -19.46 -8.65 12.72
CA PRO A 283 -20.53 -9.24 13.52
C PRO A 283 -21.56 -9.90 12.60
N LEU A 284 -21.89 -11.17 12.88
CA LEU A 284 -22.92 -11.90 12.17
C LEU A 284 -24.14 -12.09 13.07
N GLU A 285 -25.32 -11.67 12.59
CA GLU A 285 -26.59 -11.91 13.26
C GLU A 285 -27.32 -13.10 12.66
N ARG A 286 -27.72 -14.04 13.51
CA ARG A 286 -28.52 -15.18 13.08
C ARG A 286 -29.98 -14.77 12.88
N ILE A 287 -30.45 -14.79 11.62
CA ILE A 287 -31.84 -14.44 11.27
C ILE A 287 -32.77 -15.64 11.45
N HIS A 288 -32.36 -16.83 11.03
CA HIS A 288 -33.20 -18.03 11.09
C HIS A 288 -32.39 -19.32 11.18
N LEU A 289 -32.94 -20.33 11.87
CA LEU A 289 -32.39 -21.67 11.93
C LEU A 289 -33.51 -22.69 11.68
N THR A 290 -33.38 -23.46 10.59
CA THR A 290 -34.33 -24.53 10.24
C THR A 290 -33.64 -25.88 10.37
N PHE A 291 -34.22 -26.77 11.14
CA PHE A 291 -33.81 -28.17 11.17
C PHE A 291 -34.73 -28.95 10.23
N GLN A 292 -34.13 -29.64 9.26
CA GLN A 292 -34.82 -30.67 8.51
C GLN A 292 -34.57 -32.01 9.23
N PRO A 293 -35.62 -32.77 9.58
CA PRO A 293 -35.49 -34.05 10.27
C PRO A 293 -34.88 -35.13 9.35
#